data_3b05ded70b0cfb5d6b79a142093fbb88
#
_entry.id   3b05ded70b0cfb5d6b79a142093fbb88
#
_cell.length_a   1.000
_cell.length_b   1.000
_cell.length_c   1.000
_cell.angle_alpha   90.00
_cell.angle_beta   90.00
_cell.angle_gamma   90.00
#
_symmetry.space_group_name_H-M   'P 1'
#
loop_
_entity.id
_entity.type
_entity.pdbx_description
1 polymer ?
#
loop_
_entity_poly.entity_id
_entity_poly.type
_entity_poly.pdbx_seq_one_letter_code
_entity_poly.pdbx_strand_id
1 'polypeptide(L)'
;MIPLGSCTMKLNAAAELMPVSWPEFANIHPFLSDNYLEGYYEMIHKLEEWLCAITGFEGMFLQPNAGSQGEYAGLLTIREYHESRGDSHRNVCLIPTSAHGTNPASSVMAGMKVVAIKCKDNGDIDLDDLRDKASTNAENLACIMVTYPSTHGVFEPGIREICDIVHEFGGQVYMDGANLNAQVGLSKPGQYGVDVCHLNLHKTFCIPHGGGGPGVGPIGIKDHLIPFVPQHISAAPYGSAVSYTHLTLPT
;
A
#
# COMPACT_ATOMS: atom_id res chain seq x y z
N MET A 1 7.29 1.17 -28.72
CA MET A 1 7.53 1.10 -27.25
C MET A 1 7.51 2.54 -26.72
N ILE A 2 6.72 2.83 -25.71
CA ILE A 2 6.64 4.17 -25.14
C ILE A 2 7.65 4.23 -24.00
N PRO A 3 8.66 5.13 -24.07
CA PRO A 3 9.76 5.16 -23.10
C PRO A 3 9.39 5.93 -21.82
N LEU A 4 8.38 5.46 -21.09
CA LEU A 4 7.95 6.08 -19.85
C LEU A 4 7.89 5.05 -18.73
N GLY A 5 8.17 5.45 -17.49
CA GLY A 5 8.17 4.59 -16.31
C GLY A 5 6.86 3.85 -16.03
N SER A 6 5.75 4.31 -16.59
CA SER A 6 4.43 3.66 -16.50
C SER A 6 4.07 2.85 -17.75
N CYS A 7 5.06 2.35 -18.49
CA CYS A 7 4.83 1.67 -19.77
C CYS A 7 3.91 0.44 -19.69
N THR A 8 3.89 -0.28 -18.59
CA THR A 8 2.99 -1.42 -18.35
C THR A 8 1.51 -1.04 -18.49
N MET A 9 1.12 0.17 -18.14
CA MET A 9 -0.26 0.64 -18.29
C MET A 9 -0.74 0.71 -19.76
N LYS A 10 0.15 0.62 -20.74
CA LYS A 10 -0.14 0.67 -22.18
C LYS A 10 -0.10 -0.70 -22.85
N LEU A 11 0.17 -1.76 -22.08
CA LEU A 11 0.33 -3.12 -22.59
C LEU A 11 -0.89 -4.01 -22.34
N ASN A 12 -1.96 -3.44 -21.77
CA ASN A 12 -3.19 -4.17 -21.49
C ASN A 12 -3.88 -4.59 -22.79
N ALA A 13 -4.32 -5.85 -22.84
CA ALA A 13 -5.10 -6.35 -23.96
C ALA A 13 -6.48 -5.68 -23.98
N ALA A 14 -6.92 -5.23 -25.16
CA ALA A 14 -8.23 -4.58 -25.29
C ALA A 14 -9.39 -5.51 -24.85
N ALA A 15 -9.25 -6.82 -25.09
CA ALA A 15 -10.23 -7.83 -24.67
C ALA A 15 -10.44 -7.89 -23.16
N GLU A 16 -9.41 -7.64 -22.36
CA GLU A 16 -9.48 -7.63 -20.89
C GLU A 16 -10.23 -6.40 -20.36
N LEU A 17 -10.30 -5.33 -21.16
CA LEU A 17 -11.00 -4.10 -20.79
C LEU A 17 -12.47 -4.07 -21.27
N MET A 18 -12.86 -4.99 -22.17
CA MET A 18 -14.24 -5.02 -22.71
C MET A 18 -15.33 -5.13 -21.62
N PRO A 19 -15.19 -5.97 -20.58
CA PRO A 19 -16.21 -6.11 -19.54
C PRO A 19 -16.52 -4.81 -18.79
N VAL A 20 -15.58 -3.88 -18.70
CA VAL A 20 -15.79 -2.58 -18.00
C VAL A 20 -16.94 -1.77 -18.60
N SER A 21 -17.21 -1.93 -19.90
CA SER A 21 -18.28 -1.23 -20.62
C SER A 21 -19.60 -2.00 -20.71
N TRP A 22 -19.67 -3.25 -20.24
CA TRP A 22 -20.90 -4.01 -20.26
C TRP A 22 -21.93 -3.41 -19.31
N PRO A 23 -23.21 -3.26 -19.74
CA PRO A 23 -24.25 -2.64 -18.92
C PRO A 23 -24.43 -3.32 -17.56
N GLU A 24 -24.22 -4.64 -17.49
CA GLU A 24 -24.33 -5.44 -16.27
C GLU A 24 -23.30 -5.04 -15.21
N PHE A 25 -22.18 -4.47 -15.63
CA PHE A 25 -21.15 -3.93 -14.73
C PHE A 25 -21.24 -2.40 -14.62
N ALA A 26 -21.46 -1.71 -15.73
CA ALA A 26 -21.35 -0.25 -15.79
C ALA A 26 -22.57 0.50 -15.21
N ASN A 27 -23.78 -0.11 -15.24
CA ASN A 27 -25.01 0.56 -14.89
C ASN A 27 -25.52 0.26 -13.47
N ILE A 28 -24.69 -0.32 -12.62
CA ILE A 28 -25.05 -0.59 -11.22
C ILE A 28 -24.77 0.63 -10.36
N HIS A 29 -25.77 1.05 -9.59
CA HIS A 29 -25.61 2.15 -8.64
C HIS A 29 -24.88 1.67 -7.39
N PRO A 30 -23.86 2.38 -6.88
CA PRO A 30 -23.05 1.94 -5.73
C PRO A 30 -23.83 1.79 -4.42
N PHE A 31 -25.01 2.40 -4.28
CA PHE A 31 -25.91 2.26 -3.12
C PHE A 31 -27.15 1.42 -3.43
N LEU A 32 -26.99 0.44 -4.32
CA LEU A 32 -28.05 -0.55 -4.54
C LEU A 32 -28.17 -1.48 -3.33
N SER A 33 -29.35 -2.05 -3.12
CA SER A 33 -29.55 -3.04 -2.05
C SER A 33 -28.70 -4.29 -2.26
N ASP A 34 -28.16 -4.83 -1.18
CA ASP A 34 -27.20 -5.95 -1.18
C ASP A 34 -27.67 -7.18 -1.98
N ASN A 35 -29.00 -7.44 -2.00
CA ASN A 35 -29.58 -8.55 -2.76
C ASN A 35 -29.30 -8.48 -4.28
N TYR A 36 -28.90 -7.32 -4.79
CA TYR A 36 -28.57 -7.13 -6.20
C TYR A 36 -27.06 -7.05 -6.44
N LEU A 37 -26.24 -7.12 -5.38
CA LEU A 37 -24.80 -6.94 -5.41
C LEU A 37 -24.01 -8.23 -5.17
N GLU A 38 -24.67 -9.37 -5.01
CA GLU A 38 -24.02 -10.67 -4.68
C GLU A 38 -22.85 -10.99 -5.63
N GLY A 39 -23.04 -10.82 -6.95
CA GLY A 39 -21.99 -11.08 -7.93
C GLY A 39 -20.81 -10.10 -7.82
N TYR A 40 -21.06 -8.85 -7.42
CA TYR A 40 -19.98 -7.89 -7.15
C TYR A 40 -19.20 -8.27 -5.90
N TYR A 41 -19.87 -8.67 -4.84
CA TYR A 41 -19.21 -9.13 -3.62
C TYR A 41 -18.38 -10.39 -3.87
N GLU A 42 -18.90 -11.36 -4.62
CA GLU A 42 -18.13 -12.54 -5.00
C GLU A 42 -16.87 -12.18 -5.79
N MET A 43 -17.00 -11.28 -6.77
CA MET A 43 -15.87 -10.81 -7.59
C MET A 43 -14.82 -10.09 -6.73
N ILE A 44 -15.25 -9.20 -5.82
CA ILE A 44 -14.38 -8.44 -4.92
C ILE A 44 -13.63 -9.41 -3.99
N HIS A 45 -14.35 -10.31 -3.31
CA HIS A 45 -13.73 -11.28 -2.40
C HIS A 45 -12.75 -12.22 -3.09
N LYS A 46 -13.08 -12.71 -4.29
CA LYS A 46 -12.13 -13.50 -5.08
C LYS A 46 -10.87 -12.73 -5.44
N LEU A 47 -11.01 -11.46 -5.80
CA LEU A 47 -9.85 -10.61 -6.09
C LEU A 47 -8.99 -10.41 -4.84
N GLU A 48 -9.60 -10.14 -3.69
CA GLU A 48 -8.90 -10.03 -2.41
C GLU A 48 -8.14 -11.32 -2.06
N GLU A 49 -8.78 -12.49 -2.18
CA GLU A 49 -8.15 -13.80 -1.98
C GLU A 49 -6.93 -14.02 -2.91
N TRP A 50 -7.07 -13.72 -4.19
CA TRP A 50 -5.98 -13.86 -5.15
C TRP A 50 -4.82 -12.91 -4.87
N LEU A 51 -5.11 -11.67 -4.52
CA LEU A 51 -4.08 -10.70 -4.16
C LEU A 51 -3.38 -11.09 -2.85
N CYS A 52 -4.08 -11.60 -1.85
CA CYS A 52 -3.48 -12.18 -0.66
C CYS A 52 -2.56 -13.36 -1.01
N ALA A 53 -3.02 -14.28 -1.86
CA ALA A 53 -2.22 -15.43 -2.30
C ALA A 53 -0.96 -15.02 -3.05
N ILE A 54 -1.02 -13.97 -3.88
CA ILE A 54 0.12 -13.44 -4.65
C ILE A 54 1.12 -12.72 -3.74
N THR A 55 0.65 -11.95 -2.78
CA THR A 55 1.48 -11.06 -1.96
C THR A 55 1.89 -11.64 -0.62
N GLY A 56 1.16 -12.64 -0.11
CA GLY A 56 1.40 -13.27 1.19
C GLY A 56 0.94 -12.45 2.39
N PHE A 57 0.05 -11.48 2.18
CA PHE A 57 -0.65 -10.77 3.26
C PHE A 57 -1.88 -11.54 3.72
N GLU A 58 -2.29 -11.29 4.96
CA GLU A 58 -3.48 -11.89 5.57
C GLU A 58 -4.76 -11.11 5.24
N GLY A 59 -4.66 -9.80 5.01
CA GLY A 59 -5.78 -8.94 4.59
C GLY A 59 -5.47 -8.17 3.31
N MET A 60 -6.50 -8.00 2.47
CA MET A 60 -6.43 -7.15 1.28
C MET A 60 -7.66 -6.26 1.23
N PHE A 61 -7.47 -4.96 1.00
CA PHE A 61 -8.54 -3.97 1.01
C PHE A 61 -8.52 -3.17 -0.29
N LEU A 62 -9.62 -3.20 -1.03
CA LEU A 62 -9.75 -2.61 -2.37
C LEU A 62 -10.30 -1.18 -2.38
N GLN A 63 -10.61 -0.61 -1.22
CA GLN A 63 -11.27 0.71 -1.14
C GLN A 63 -10.44 1.91 -1.63
N PRO A 64 -9.11 1.98 -1.44
CA PRO A 64 -8.35 3.10 -1.99
C PRO A 64 -8.46 3.16 -3.51
N ASN A 65 -8.70 4.35 -4.08
CA ASN A 65 -8.95 4.53 -5.52
C ASN A 65 -7.69 4.75 -6.34
N ALA A 66 -6.54 4.84 -5.71
CA ALA A 66 -5.24 5.00 -6.37
C ALA A 66 -4.11 4.59 -5.44
N GLY A 67 -2.91 4.38 -6.00
CA GLY A 67 -1.72 4.05 -5.20
C GLY A 67 -1.42 5.08 -4.11
N SER A 68 -1.50 6.38 -4.43
CA SER A 68 -1.30 7.45 -3.43
C SER A 68 -2.32 7.44 -2.30
N GLN A 69 -3.55 7.03 -2.57
CA GLN A 69 -4.57 6.85 -1.53
C GLN A 69 -4.36 5.56 -0.74
N GLY A 70 -3.82 4.52 -1.39
CA GLY A 70 -3.30 3.33 -0.71
C GLY A 70 -2.13 3.68 0.23
N GLU A 71 -1.20 4.56 -0.21
CA GLU A 71 -0.15 5.07 0.66
C GLU A 71 -0.74 5.73 1.91
N TYR A 72 -1.67 6.66 1.71
CA TYR A 72 -2.30 7.38 2.81
C TYR A 72 -3.08 6.45 3.74
N ALA A 73 -3.90 5.56 3.20
CA ALA A 73 -4.67 4.60 3.99
C ALA A 73 -3.77 3.66 4.82
N GLY A 74 -2.70 3.15 4.22
CA GLY A 74 -1.74 2.30 4.93
C GLY A 74 -0.97 3.02 6.04
N LEU A 75 -0.59 4.29 5.80
CA LEU A 75 0.06 5.10 6.83
C LEU A 75 -0.89 5.47 7.98
N LEU A 76 -2.17 5.73 7.68
CA LEU A 76 -3.20 5.92 8.71
C LEU A 76 -3.40 4.65 9.54
N THR A 77 -3.38 3.47 8.91
CA THR A 77 -3.45 2.18 9.60
C THR A 77 -2.30 2.03 10.61
N ILE A 78 -1.07 2.33 10.17
CA ILE A 78 0.11 2.29 11.05
C ILE A 78 -0.02 3.30 12.20
N ARG A 79 -0.49 4.50 11.91
CA ARG A 79 -0.69 5.54 12.92
C ARG A 79 -1.71 5.10 13.97
N GLU A 80 -2.87 4.61 13.55
CA GLU A 80 -3.93 4.14 14.44
C GLU A 80 -3.47 2.95 15.30
N TYR A 81 -2.68 2.04 14.71
CA TYR A 81 -2.04 0.96 15.46
C TYR A 81 -1.17 1.49 16.61
N HIS A 82 -0.34 2.48 16.36
CA HIS A 82 0.49 3.08 17.41
C HIS A 82 -0.38 3.84 18.44
N GLU A 83 -1.35 4.62 18.00
CA GLU A 83 -2.27 5.37 18.88
C GLU A 83 -3.05 4.44 19.82
N SER A 84 -3.54 3.30 19.30
CA SER A 84 -4.27 2.31 20.08
C SER A 84 -3.45 1.67 21.21
N ARG A 85 -2.13 1.69 21.07
CA ARG A 85 -1.18 1.18 22.07
C ARG A 85 -0.69 2.24 23.07
N GLY A 86 -1.17 3.46 22.94
CA GLY A 86 -0.71 4.59 23.73
C GLY A 86 0.57 5.27 23.20
N ASP A 87 1.02 4.88 22.02
CA ASP A 87 2.26 5.33 21.37
C ASP A 87 2.02 6.45 20.35
N SER A 88 1.09 7.35 20.61
CA SER A 88 0.73 8.47 19.71
C SER A 88 1.92 9.41 19.39
N HIS A 89 3.00 9.34 20.16
CA HIS A 89 4.25 10.06 19.93
C HIS A 89 5.05 9.48 18.75
N ARG A 90 4.81 8.24 18.35
CA ARG A 90 5.47 7.60 17.19
C ARG A 90 4.97 8.21 15.89
N ASN A 91 5.71 9.16 15.36
CA ASN A 91 5.34 9.94 14.18
C ASN A 91 6.49 10.15 13.19
N VAL A 92 7.59 9.43 13.34
CA VAL A 92 8.72 9.49 12.39
C VAL A 92 8.56 8.41 11.35
N CYS A 93 8.62 8.81 10.07
CA CYS A 93 8.67 7.92 8.91
C CYS A 93 10.04 8.02 8.24
N LEU A 94 10.78 6.91 8.22
CA LEU A 94 12.05 6.82 7.50
C LEU A 94 11.78 6.60 6.01
N ILE A 95 12.45 7.35 5.12
CA ILE A 95 12.25 7.24 3.67
C ILE A 95 13.59 7.28 2.96
N PRO A 96 13.95 6.24 2.16
CA PRO A 96 15.15 6.25 1.35
C PRO A 96 15.13 7.38 0.30
N THR A 97 16.29 7.97 0.01
CA THR A 97 16.41 9.02 -1.01
C THR A 97 16.07 8.54 -2.43
N SER A 98 15.98 7.22 -2.65
CA SER A 98 15.50 6.60 -3.88
C SER A 98 13.97 6.54 -3.99
N ALA A 99 13.21 6.92 -2.95
CA ALA A 99 11.76 6.80 -2.95
C ALA A 99 11.08 7.74 -3.95
N HIS A 100 9.90 7.33 -4.41
CA HIS A 100 9.06 8.19 -5.22
C HIS A 100 8.58 9.41 -4.41
N GLY A 101 8.42 10.57 -5.07
CA GLY A 101 8.03 11.82 -4.40
C GLY A 101 6.67 11.78 -3.70
N THR A 102 5.80 10.84 -4.02
CA THR A 102 4.52 10.65 -3.32
C THR A 102 4.70 10.09 -1.92
N ASN A 103 5.75 9.30 -1.66
CA ASN A 103 5.96 8.69 -0.34
C ASN A 103 6.14 9.74 0.77
N PRO A 104 7.06 10.73 0.64
CA PRO A 104 7.15 11.80 1.65
C PRO A 104 5.88 12.66 1.72
N ALA A 105 5.19 12.90 0.59
CA ALA A 105 3.96 13.67 0.58
C ALA A 105 2.84 12.96 1.37
N SER A 106 2.63 11.68 1.13
CA SER A 106 1.65 10.86 1.85
C SER A 106 1.97 10.77 3.35
N SER A 107 3.26 10.67 3.69
CA SER A 107 3.72 10.65 5.09
C SER A 107 3.38 11.94 5.83
N VAL A 108 3.65 13.08 5.21
CA VAL A 108 3.29 14.41 5.78
C VAL A 108 1.77 14.54 5.91
N MET A 109 0.99 14.10 4.92
CA MET A 109 -0.47 14.09 5.00
C MET A 109 -0.99 13.24 6.14
N ALA A 110 -0.34 12.12 6.45
CA ALA A 110 -0.66 11.27 7.59
C ALA A 110 -0.18 11.83 8.94
N GLY A 111 0.39 13.04 8.96
CA GLY A 111 0.90 13.70 10.18
C GLY A 111 2.26 13.20 10.65
N MET A 112 3.02 12.52 9.79
CA MET A 112 4.34 11.99 10.12
C MET A 112 5.46 12.96 9.73
N LYS A 113 6.58 12.86 10.44
CA LYS A 113 7.83 13.58 10.16
C LYS A 113 8.72 12.69 9.29
N VAL A 114 9.11 13.18 8.13
CA VAL A 114 9.98 12.44 7.22
C VAL A 114 11.45 12.61 7.64
N VAL A 115 12.14 11.48 7.78
CA VAL A 115 13.60 11.41 7.96
C VAL A 115 14.18 10.63 6.79
N ALA A 116 15.02 11.29 5.99
CA ALA A 116 15.61 10.68 4.79
C ALA A 116 16.74 9.72 5.15
N ILE A 117 16.79 8.55 4.51
CA ILE A 117 17.86 7.56 4.59
C ILE A 117 18.69 7.63 3.32
N LYS A 118 20.01 7.53 3.46
CA LYS A 118 20.93 7.51 2.31
C LYS A 118 20.82 6.21 1.53
N CYS A 119 21.06 6.31 0.22
CA CYS A 119 21.36 5.16 -0.62
C CYS A 119 22.86 5.17 -0.97
N LYS A 120 23.43 3.98 -1.15
CA LYS A 120 24.80 3.79 -1.66
C LYS A 120 24.86 4.10 -3.14
N ASP A 121 26.08 4.21 -3.68
CA ASP A 121 26.32 4.51 -5.10
C ASP A 121 25.75 3.42 -6.04
N ASN A 122 25.61 2.20 -5.57
CA ASN A 122 24.97 1.09 -6.32
C ASN A 122 23.44 1.13 -6.27
N GLY A 123 22.86 2.07 -5.52
CA GLY A 123 21.41 2.25 -5.38
C GLY A 123 20.77 1.50 -4.21
N ASP A 124 21.51 0.64 -3.50
CA ASP A 124 21.02 -0.02 -2.29
C ASP A 124 20.85 0.99 -1.14
N ILE A 125 19.95 0.68 -0.22
CA ILE A 125 19.80 1.43 1.03
C ILE A 125 21.07 1.25 1.87
N ASP A 126 21.56 2.35 2.43
CA ASP A 126 22.67 2.32 3.37
C ASP A 126 22.18 1.83 4.73
N LEU A 127 22.50 0.55 5.07
CA LEU A 127 22.05 -0.09 6.31
C LEU A 127 22.64 0.54 7.56
N ASP A 128 23.85 1.11 7.49
CA ASP A 128 24.48 1.80 8.61
C ASP A 128 23.74 3.10 8.91
N ASP A 129 23.42 3.90 7.85
CA ASP A 129 22.63 5.11 7.99
C ASP A 129 21.18 4.81 8.44
N LEU A 130 20.60 3.70 7.96
CA LEU A 130 19.29 3.23 8.43
C LEU A 130 19.31 2.91 9.92
N ARG A 131 20.28 2.12 10.38
CA ARG A 131 20.38 1.72 11.79
C ARG A 131 20.64 2.91 12.71
N ASP A 132 21.51 3.82 12.29
CA ASP A 132 21.77 5.08 13.03
C ASP A 132 20.49 5.91 13.20
N LYS A 133 19.74 6.12 12.11
CA LYS A 133 18.51 6.91 12.13
C LYS A 133 17.36 6.22 12.87
N ALA A 134 17.24 4.90 12.73
CA ALA A 134 16.26 4.13 13.47
C ALA A 134 16.53 4.20 14.97
N SER A 135 17.79 4.03 15.40
CA SER A 135 18.18 4.13 16.82
C SER A 135 18.01 5.53 17.38
N THR A 136 18.41 6.55 16.63
CA THR A 136 18.25 7.96 17.04
C THR A 136 16.77 8.36 17.22
N ASN A 137 15.88 7.76 16.46
CA ASN A 137 14.45 8.04 16.51
C ASN A 137 13.63 6.91 17.18
N ALA A 138 14.26 5.98 17.89
CA ALA A 138 13.65 4.74 18.36
C ALA A 138 12.32 4.95 19.12
N GLU A 139 12.23 5.97 19.95
CA GLU A 139 11.01 6.29 20.68
C GLU A 139 9.89 6.83 19.78
N ASN A 140 10.25 7.53 18.70
CA ASN A 140 9.30 8.20 17.81
C ASN A 140 9.12 7.48 16.46
N LEU A 141 9.82 6.39 16.24
CA LEU A 141 9.78 5.66 14.96
C LEU A 141 8.41 5.01 14.75
N ALA A 142 7.65 5.52 13.78
CA ALA A 142 6.38 4.93 13.37
C ALA A 142 6.59 3.86 12.29
N CYS A 143 7.33 4.20 11.24
CA CYS A 143 7.53 3.29 10.11
C CYS A 143 8.72 3.68 9.23
N ILE A 144 9.04 2.78 8.29
CA ILE A 144 9.77 3.07 7.07
C ILE A 144 8.81 2.98 5.87
N MET A 145 9.01 3.82 4.84
CA MET A 145 8.43 3.61 3.51
C MET A 145 9.52 3.23 2.53
N VAL A 146 9.47 2.04 1.99
CA VAL A 146 10.44 1.52 1.02
C VAL A 146 9.75 1.10 -0.28
N THR A 147 10.30 1.50 -1.42
CA THR A 147 9.86 1.02 -2.74
C THR A 147 10.69 -0.22 -3.12
N TYR A 148 10.03 -1.33 -3.44
CA TYR A 148 10.75 -2.56 -3.76
C TYR A 148 10.13 -3.31 -4.96
N PRO A 149 10.90 -3.64 -6.00
CA PRO A 149 12.24 -3.10 -6.29
C PRO A 149 12.27 -1.58 -6.31
N SER A 150 13.44 -0.97 -6.06
CA SER A 150 13.55 0.48 -5.93
C SER A 150 13.25 1.21 -7.25
N THR A 151 13.03 2.54 -7.17
CA THR A 151 12.85 3.38 -8.37
C THR A 151 14.06 3.38 -9.29
N HIS A 152 15.23 3.02 -8.78
CA HIS A 152 16.46 2.80 -9.57
C HIS A 152 16.52 1.41 -10.24
N GLY A 153 15.50 0.56 -10.03
CA GLY A 153 15.45 -0.80 -10.56
C GLY A 153 16.31 -1.79 -9.78
N VAL A 154 16.71 -1.44 -8.57
CA VAL A 154 17.53 -2.30 -7.71
C VAL A 154 16.65 -3.25 -6.92
N PHE A 155 16.94 -4.54 -7.04
CA PHE A 155 16.45 -5.58 -6.13
C PHE A 155 17.34 -5.58 -4.89
N GLU A 156 16.88 -4.97 -3.83
CA GLU A 156 17.59 -4.80 -2.56
C GLU A 156 17.89 -6.16 -1.91
N PRO A 157 19.15 -6.64 -1.89
CA PRO A 157 19.48 -7.92 -1.24
C PRO A 157 19.20 -7.90 0.25
N GLY A 158 19.32 -6.71 0.86
CA GLY A 158 19.15 -6.48 2.30
C GLY A 158 17.71 -6.24 2.74
N ILE A 159 16.68 -6.46 1.90
CA ILE A 159 15.29 -6.09 2.23
C ILE A 159 14.81 -6.71 3.55
N ARG A 160 15.20 -7.95 3.86
CA ARG A 160 14.85 -8.60 5.14
C ARG A 160 15.51 -7.89 6.32
N GLU A 161 16.80 -7.57 6.20
CA GLU A 161 17.54 -6.86 7.24
C GLU A 161 16.98 -5.44 7.45
N ILE A 162 16.53 -4.76 6.39
CA ILE A 162 15.82 -3.48 6.49
C ILE A 162 14.56 -3.62 7.34
N CYS A 163 13.75 -4.66 7.07
CA CYS A 163 12.55 -4.94 7.86
C CYS A 163 12.90 -5.22 9.33
N ASP A 164 13.88 -6.09 9.55
CA ASP A 164 14.31 -6.50 10.90
C ASP A 164 14.81 -5.30 11.72
N ILE A 165 15.62 -4.41 11.12
CA ILE A 165 16.09 -3.18 11.79
C ILE A 165 14.91 -2.32 12.22
N VAL A 166 13.93 -2.10 11.36
CA VAL A 166 12.79 -1.24 11.69
C VAL A 166 11.93 -1.84 12.79
N HIS A 167 11.68 -3.16 12.72
CA HIS A 167 10.93 -3.88 13.75
C HIS A 167 11.67 -3.90 15.09
N GLU A 168 13.00 -4.03 15.10
CA GLU A 168 13.83 -3.97 16.32
C GLU A 168 13.56 -2.68 17.12
N PHE A 169 13.33 -1.57 16.44
CA PHE A 169 13.01 -0.27 17.04
C PHE A 169 11.50 0.01 17.16
N GLY A 170 10.65 -0.99 16.94
CA GLY A 170 9.20 -0.91 17.13
C GLY A 170 8.42 -0.20 16.01
N GLY A 171 9.07 0.13 14.90
CA GLY A 171 8.44 0.67 13.71
C GLY A 171 7.75 -0.40 12.86
N GLN A 172 6.90 0.02 11.92
CA GLN A 172 6.25 -0.84 10.95
C GLN A 172 6.89 -0.65 9.56
N VAL A 173 6.82 -1.66 8.71
CA VAL A 173 7.37 -1.61 7.35
C VAL A 173 6.25 -1.41 6.34
N TYR A 174 6.23 -0.23 5.73
CA TYR A 174 5.38 0.09 4.59
C TYR A 174 6.16 -0.11 3.28
N MET A 175 5.65 -0.93 2.36
CA MET A 175 6.22 -1.11 1.03
C MET A 175 5.36 -0.43 -0.03
N ASP A 176 5.99 0.41 -0.82
CA ASP A 176 5.43 0.89 -2.09
C ASP A 176 5.51 -0.25 -3.12
N GLY A 177 4.34 -0.82 -3.43
CA GLY A 177 4.18 -1.95 -4.34
C GLY A 177 3.98 -1.54 -5.80
N ALA A 178 4.35 -0.32 -6.20
CA ALA A 178 4.25 0.13 -7.59
C ALA A 178 4.99 -0.78 -8.58
N ASN A 179 6.02 -1.48 -8.12
CA ASN A 179 6.85 -2.38 -8.91
C ASN A 179 6.57 -3.87 -8.64
N LEU A 180 5.39 -4.21 -8.12
CA LEU A 180 5.00 -5.59 -7.79
C LEU A 180 5.12 -6.55 -8.98
N ASN A 181 4.99 -6.06 -10.22
CA ASN A 181 5.17 -6.86 -11.43
C ASN A 181 6.53 -7.60 -11.49
N ALA A 182 7.56 -7.07 -10.84
CA ALA A 182 8.86 -7.73 -10.75
C ALA A 182 8.91 -8.83 -9.67
N GLN A 183 7.90 -8.93 -8.80
CA GLN A 183 7.85 -9.86 -7.67
C GLN A 183 6.87 -11.02 -7.87
N VAL A 184 5.80 -10.82 -8.65
CA VAL A 184 4.74 -11.82 -8.83
C VAL A 184 5.32 -13.15 -9.28
N GLY A 185 5.02 -14.21 -8.51
CA GLY A 185 5.53 -15.56 -8.75
C GLY A 185 6.97 -15.82 -8.27
N LEU A 186 7.71 -14.80 -7.84
CA LEU A 186 9.10 -14.90 -7.39
C LEU A 186 9.26 -14.63 -5.90
N SER A 187 8.59 -13.61 -5.38
CA SER A 187 8.63 -13.23 -3.97
C SER A 187 7.28 -12.69 -3.50
N LYS A 188 7.05 -12.76 -2.19
CA LYS A 188 5.83 -12.30 -1.55
C LYS A 188 6.17 -11.31 -0.43
N PRO A 189 5.77 -10.04 -0.53
CA PRO A 189 6.13 -9.02 0.47
C PRO A 189 5.71 -9.38 1.90
N GLY A 190 4.55 -9.96 2.10
CA GLY A 190 4.08 -10.41 3.42
C GLY A 190 4.94 -11.51 4.06
N GLN A 191 5.87 -12.14 3.31
CA GLN A 191 6.72 -13.23 3.82
C GLN A 191 8.14 -12.79 4.20
N TYR A 192 8.55 -11.58 3.87
CA TYR A 192 9.90 -11.11 4.19
C TYR A 192 9.95 -9.90 5.13
N GLY A 193 8.83 -9.58 5.80
CA GLY A 193 8.80 -8.61 6.87
C GLY A 193 8.05 -7.31 6.56
N VAL A 194 7.34 -7.23 5.43
CA VAL A 194 6.49 -6.07 5.13
C VAL A 194 5.17 -6.18 5.87
N ASP A 195 4.75 -5.10 6.52
CA ASP A 195 3.52 -5.03 7.30
C ASP A 195 2.34 -4.47 6.50
N VAL A 196 2.60 -3.47 5.65
CA VAL A 196 1.62 -2.84 4.76
C VAL A 196 2.22 -2.65 3.38
N CYS A 197 1.43 -2.91 2.34
CA CYS A 197 1.85 -2.66 0.96
C CYS A 197 0.68 -2.17 0.12
N HIS A 198 0.82 -1.04 -0.58
CA HIS A 198 -0.16 -0.73 -1.62
C HIS A 198 0.22 -1.37 -2.96
N LEU A 199 -0.79 -1.68 -3.76
CA LEU A 199 -0.63 -2.26 -5.08
C LEU A 199 -1.13 -1.30 -6.16
N ASN A 200 -0.41 -1.25 -7.27
CA ASN A 200 -0.86 -0.54 -8.46
C ASN A 200 -1.32 -1.58 -9.51
N LEU A 201 -2.59 -1.96 -9.46
CA LEU A 201 -3.13 -2.98 -10.38
C LEU A 201 -3.01 -2.56 -11.83
N HIS A 202 -3.08 -1.25 -12.11
CA HIS A 202 -2.88 -0.69 -13.45
C HIS A 202 -1.43 -0.77 -13.97
N LYS A 203 -0.46 -1.15 -13.12
CA LYS A 203 0.95 -1.38 -13.51
C LYS A 203 1.28 -2.87 -13.61
N THR A 204 0.75 -3.68 -12.71
CA THR A 204 1.06 -5.11 -12.59
C THR A 204 0.03 -5.98 -13.30
N PHE A 205 -1.23 -5.56 -13.28
CA PHE A 205 -2.37 -6.28 -13.87
C PHE A 205 -3.06 -5.41 -14.92
N CYS A 206 -4.24 -5.82 -15.37
CA CYS A 206 -5.00 -5.14 -16.40
C CYS A 206 -6.17 -4.37 -15.80
N ILE A 207 -5.98 -3.10 -15.47
CA ILE A 207 -7.07 -2.15 -15.24
C ILE A 207 -6.83 -0.85 -16.00
N PRO A 208 -7.89 -0.12 -16.42
CA PRO A 208 -7.71 1.16 -17.08
C PRO A 208 -7.16 2.23 -16.14
N HIS A 209 -6.34 3.14 -16.69
CA HIS A 209 -5.86 4.34 -16.00
C HIS A 209 -6.05 5.61 -16.84
N GLY A 210 -6.32 5.45 -18.14
CA GLY A 210 -6.47 6.55 -19.09
C GLY A 210 -7.73 7.39 -18.84
N GLY A 211 -7.61 8.70 -18.99
CA GLY A 211 -8.73 9.62 -18.91
C GLY A 211 -9.23 9.95 -17.50
N GLY A 212 -8.60 9.46 -16.48
CA GLY A 212 -8.97 9.66 -15.07
C GLY A 212 -7.97 8.98 -14.13
N GLY A 213 -8.35 8.74 -12.90
CA GLY A 213 -7.56 7.95 -11.96
C GLY A 213 -7.64 6.45 -12.24
N PRO A 214 -6.79 5.62 -11.58
CA PRO A 214 -6.75 4.18 -11.79
C PRO A 214 -7.99 3.43 -11.25
N GLY A 215 -8.83 4.06 -10.44
CA GLY A 215 -10.06 3.49 -9.88
C GLY A 215 -9.84 2.64 -8.62
N VAL A 216 -8.70 1.98 -8.47
CA VAL A 216 -8.38 1.15 -7.30
C VAL A 216 -6.88 1.14 -7.02
N GLY A 217 -6.53 1.16 -5.74
CA GLY A 217 -5.16 1.00 -5.24
C GLY A 217 -5.16 0.15 -3.99
N PRO A 218 -5.27 -1.18 -4.11
CA PRO A 218 -5.42 -2.07 -2.96
C PRO A 218 -4.29 -1.94 -1.97
N ILE A 219 -4.59 -2.16 -0.69
CA ILE A 219 -3.58 -2.32 0.36
C ILE A 219 -3.62 -3.74 0.93
N GLY A 220 -2.45 -4.39 0.91
CA GLY A 220 -2.21 -5.66 1.60
C GLY A 220 -1.66 -5.40 2.98
N ILE A 221 -2.14 -6.11 3.99
CA ILE A 221 -1.89 -5.80 5.40
C ILE A 221 -1.66 -7.08 6.20
N LYS A 222 -0.71 -7.02 7.14
CA LYS A 222 -0.46 -8.08 8.11
C LYS A 222 -1.57 -8.14 9.16
N ASP A 223 -1.80 -9.33 9.70
CA ASP A 223 -2.90 -9.65 10.60
C ASP A 223 -3.05 -8.66 11.78
N HIS A 224 -1.95 -8.29 12.42
CA HIS A 224 -1.96 -7.40 13.58
C HIS A 224 -2.41 -5.95 13.27
N LEU A 225 -2.40 -5.55 12.00
CA LEU A 225 -2.82 -4.22 11.54
C LEU A 225 -4.24 -4.20 10.97
N ILE A 226 -4.85 -5.34 10.66
CA ILE A 226 -6.19 -5.42 10.07
C ILE A 226 -7.25 -4.63 10.87
N PRO A 227 -7.28 -4.67 12.21
CA PRO A 227 -8.27 -3.94 13.00
C PRO A 227 -8.22 -2.41 12.84
N PHE A 228 -7.12 -1.88 12.34
CA PHE A 228 -6.84 -0.44 12.25
C PHE A 228 -7.00 0.13 10.84
N VAL A 229 -7.45 -0.68 9.88
CA VAL A 229 -7.66 -0.24 8.51
C VAL A 229 -8.84 0.71 8.42
N PRO A 230 -8.69 1.89 7.76
CA PRO A 230 -9.82 2.75 7.46
C PRO A 230 -10.88 1.99 6.66
N GLN A 231 -12.12 1.93 7.17
CA GLN A 231 -13.23 1.22 6.53
C GLN A 231 -14.45 2.13 6.39
N HIS A 232 -15.30 1.84 5.40
CA HIS A 232 -16.57 2.51 5.25
C HIS A 232 -17.67 1.69 5.93
N ILE A 233 -18.58 2.37 6.62
CA ILE A 233 -19.63 1.74 7.43
C ILE A 233 -20.55 0.79 6.63
N SER A 234 -20.74 1.05 5.34
CA SER A 234 -21.54 0.23 4.43
C SER A 234 -20.75 -0.85 3.69
N ALA A 235 -19.44 -0.95 3.90
CA ALA A 235 -18.58 -1.88 3.19
C ALA A 235 -17.66 -2.68 4.13
N ALA A 236 -18.02 -2.78 5.41
CA ALA A 236 -17.23 -3.50 6.42
C ALA A 236 -17.52 -5.03 6.35
N PRO A 237 -16.73 -5.82 5.61
CA PRO A 237 -16.92 -7.27 5.52
C PRO A 237 -16.51 -8.02 6.78
N TYR A 238 -15.78 -7.39 7.68
CA TYR A 238 -15.18 -8.00 8.87
C TYR A 238 -15.71 -7.40 10.18
N GLY A 239 -17.04 -7.46 10.38
CA GLY A 239 -17.77 -7.28 11.61
C GLY A 239 -17.11 -6.42 12.72
N SER A 240 -17.67 -5.37 13.06
CA SER A 240 -17.43 -4.25 13.94
C SER A 240 -16.87 -3.04 13.19
N ALA A 241 -17.83 -2.21 12.74
CA ALA A 241 -17.52 -0.89 12.24
C ALA A 241 -16.75 -0.10 13.31
N VAL A 242 -15.45 0.05 13.13
CA VAL A 242 -14.77 1.16 13.76
C VAL A 242 -15.27 2.38 12.99
N SER A 243 -16.12 3.16 13.62
CA SER A 243 -16.71 4.37 13.07
C SER A 243 -15.60 5.40 12.89
N TYR A 244 -15.04 5.48 11.68
CA TYR A 244 -14.16 6.60 11.32
C TYR A 244 -14.99 7.84 11.05
N THR A 245 -15.44 8.48 12.11
CA THR A 245 -16.03 9.82 12.04
C THR A 245 -15.01 10.92 11.72
N HIS A 246 -13.74 10.56 11.46
CA HIS A 246 -12.63 11.51 11.33
C HIS A 246 -11.98 11.57 9.95
N LEU A 247 -12.50 10.88 8.94
CA LEU A 247 -12.11 11.11 7.54
C LEU A 247 -12.91 12.27 6.91
N THR A 248 -13.24 13.29 7.68
CA THR A 248 -13.54 14.60 7.10
C THR A 248 -12.19 15.20 6.71
N LEU A 249 -11.94 15.28 5.41
CA LEU A 249 -10.89 16.15 4.89
C LEU A 249 -11.01 17.51 5.57
N PRO A 250 -9.93 18.10 6.06
CA PRO A 250 -9.98 19.49 6.50
C PRO A 250 -10.39 20.32 5.28
N THR A 251 -11.54 21.00 5.40
CA THR A 251 -11.99 22.01 4.45
C THR A 251 -11.04 23.19 4.42
#